data_e4b3d3acb81e68de8bb4375cb8817612
#
_entry.id   e4b3d3acb81e68de8bb4375cb8817612
#
_cell.length_a   1.000
_cell.length_b   1.000
_cell.length_c   1.000
_cell.angle_alpha   90.00
_cell.angle_beta   90.00
_cell.angle_gamma   90.00
#
_symmetry.space_group_name_H-M   'P 1'
#
loop_
_entity.id
_entity.type
_entity.pdbx_description
1 polymer ?
#
loop_
_entity_poly.entity_id
_entity_poly.type
_entity_poly.pdbx_seq_one_letter_code
_entity_poly.pdbx_strand_id
1 'polypeptide(L)'
;MTIKNIGIVGYGSIGQKHHQILASLSDEFEFSILTQQKGVLNSFSTLESFSTVDLDYIIISNATSLHYESLKFLDERYKKIKFLIEKPLFHNVQSFDGQSNLYFVGYNLRFNQIIDEFIKLIRGKSIISIAMKTYSYLPQWRKNINYQSSSSASKSKGGGVLRDLSHEVDLVNFLFGAPKFLYADSRKISHLDIETDDYLLACGQLDCGAPFNIELNYFSRFNSREIFVETSQESIKLDLANCNLIVIGDKKSFVEHDIDINSSYKAMHQAIMSDNFENVCSLQEAMLVLQQIEQIEHLSSS
;
A
#
# COMPACT_ATOMS: atom_id res chain seq x y z
N MET A 1 24.77 6.59 1.76
CA MET A 1 24.59 7.96 2.31
C MET A 1 23.90 7.86 3.63
N THR A 2 24.37 8.58 4.65
CA THR A 2 23.68 8.63 5.95
C THR A 2 22.49 9.59 5.81
N ILE A 3 21.26 9.10 5.96
CA ILE A 3 20.06 9.94 5.92
C ILE A 3 19.99 10.73 7.23
N LYS A 4 19.83 12.04 7.14
CA LYS A 4 19.62 12.95 8.26
C LYS A 4 18.39 13.85 8.03
N ASN A 5 18.30 14.41 6.81
CA ASN A 5 17.29 15.41 6.47
C ASN A 5 16.12 14.76 5.72
N ILE A 6 14.96 14.75 6.34
CA ILE A 6 13.77 14.06 5.83
C ILE A 6 12.68 15.07 5.49
N GLY A 7 12.22 15.03 4.25
CA GLY A 7 11.10 15.83 3.76
C GLY A 7 9.78 15.05 3.82
N ILE A 8 8.70 15.69 4.26
CA ILE A 8 7.36 15.10 4.24
C ILE A 8 6.41 16.05 3.50
N VAL A 9 5.90 15.60 2.37
CA VAL A 9 4.93 16.32 1.54
C VAL A 9 3.53 15.84 1.86
N GLY A 10 2.72 16.68 2.50
CA GLY A 10 1.41 16.33 3.05
C GLY A 10 1.48 15.82 4.48
N TYR A 11 0.79 16.49 5.40
CA TYR A 11 0.84 16.18 6.83
C TYR A 11 -0.54 15.77 7.37
N GLY A 12 -1.27 14.96 6.56
CA GLY A 12 -2.47 14.25 6.97
C GLY A 12 -2.14 13.09 7.92
N SER A 13 -3.12 12.22 8.18
CA SER A 13 -2.94 11.08 9.11
C SER A 13 -1.75 10.19 8.74
N ILE A 14 -1.51 9.96 7.45
CA ILE A 14 -0.41 9.09 7.01
C ILE A 14 0.94 9.81 7.06
N GLY A 15 1.02 11.08 6.69
CA GLY A 15 2.25 11.87 6.83
C GLY A 15 2.68 12.04 8.29
N GLN A 16 1.72 12.23 9.20
CA GLN A 16 1.98 12.25 10.65
C GLN A 16 2.46 10.88 11.15
N LYS A 17 1.90 9.78 10.62
CA LYS A 17 2.33 8.43 10.96
C LYS A 17 3.79 8.18 10.53
N HIS A 18 4.16 8.54 9.30
CA HIS A 18 5.55 8.46 8.84
C HIS A 18 6.49 9.27 9.74
N HIS A 19 6.11 10.52 10.05
CA HIS A 19 6.90 11.38 10.95
C HIS A 19 7.14 10.71 12.32
N GLN A 20 6.08 10.25 12.98
CA GLN A 20 6.16 9.60 14.30
C GLN A 20 7.05 8.34 14.27
N ILE A 21 6.91 7.51 13.23
CA ILE A 21 7.71 6.29 13.08
C ILE A 21 9.19 6.63 12.89
N LEU A 22 9.50 7.56 11.98
CA LEU A 22 10.87 7.97 11.72
C LEU A 22 11.51 8.64 12.94
N ALA A 23 10.81 9.55 13.61
CA ALA A 23 11.27 10.15 14.85
C ALA A 23 11.55 9.12 15.96
N SER A 24 10.84 7.98 15.95
CA SER A 24 11.13 6.88 16.88
C SER A 24 12.38 6.05 16.52
N LEU A 25 12.91 6.19 15.31
CA LEU A 25 14.11 5.46 14.86
C LEU A 25 15.41 6.17 15.20
N SER A 26 15.42 7.49 15.24
CA SER A 26 16.61 8.28 15.59
C SER A 26 16.22 9.71 15.99
N ASP A 27 16.85 10.21 17.05
CA ASP A 27 16.76 11.61 17.48
C ASP A 27 17.61 12.56 16.60
N GLU A 28 18.44 12.01 15.71
CA GLU A 28 19.28 12.79 14.80
C GLU A 28 18.57 13.22 13.51
N PHE A 29 17.36 12.75 13.26
CA PHE A 29 16.61 13.12 12.06
C PHE A 29 16.03 14.52 12.16
N GLU A 30 16.28 15.33 11.13
CA GLU A 30 15.70 16.64 10.95
C GLU A 30 14.55 16.56 9.93
N PHE A 31 13.40 17.11 10.29
CA PHE A 31 12.19 17.05 9.47
C PHE A 31 11.83 18.39 8.87
N SER A 32 11.56 18.41 7.57
CA SER A 32 10.95 19.53 6.83
C SER A 32 9.59 19.10 6.32
N ILE A 33 8.53 19.85 6.60
CA ILE A 33 7.16 19.42 6.38
C ILE A 33 6.43 20.37 5.45
N LEU A 34 5.97 19.90 4.29
CA LEU A 34 5.08 20.68 3.42
C LEU A 34 3.63 20.45 3.84
N THR A 35 2.98 21.50 4.36
CA THR A 35 1.60 21.43 4.84
C THR A 35 0.93 22.79 4.87
N GLN A 36 -0.42 22.82 4.77
CA GLN A 36 -1.23 24.01 5.02
C GLN A 36 -1.69 24.11 6.49
N GLN A 37 -1.33 23.15 7.34
CA GLN A 37 -1.71 23.16 8.75
C GLN A 37 -0.87 24.19 9.51
N LYS A 38 -1.52 24.99 10.37
CA LYS A 38 -0.84 25.96 11.23
C LYS A 38 -0.22 25.27 12.45
N GLY A 39 0.88 25.83 12.95
CA GLY A 39 1.53 25.36 14.19
C GLY A 39 2.42 24.11 14.05
N VAL A 40 2.69 23.67 12.83
CA VAL A 40 3.67 22.61 12.55
C VAL A 40 5.06 23.23 12.47
N LEU A 41 6.00 22.73 13.25
CA LEU A 41 7.39 23.18 13.23
C LEU A 41 8.08 22.83 11.91
N ASN A 42 9.04 23.64 11.47
CA ASN A 42 9.78 23.48 10.21
C ASN A 42 8.86 23.20 9.02
N SER A 43 7.76 23.97 8.92
CA SER A 43 6.76 23.76 7.89
C SER A 43 6.86 24.80 6.76
N PHE A 44 6.52 24.32 5.56
CA PHE A 44 6.48 25.07 4.31
C PHE A 44 5.07 25.00 3.74
N SER A 45 4.64 26.04 3.04
CA SER A 45 3.29 26.11 2.46
C SER A 45 3.28 25.83 0.95
N THR A 46 4.43 25.90 0.27
CA THR A 46 4.54 25.66 -1.18
C THR A 46 5.70 24.71 -1.50
N LEU A 47 5.62 24.02 -2.64
CA LEU A 47 6.69 23.15 -3.13
C LEU A 47 7.98 23.93 -3.39
N GLU A 48 7.88 25.18 -3.89
CA GLU A 48 9.01 26.04 -4.14
C GLU A 48 9.79 26.34 -2.85
N SER A 49 9.09 26.75 -1.79
CA SER A 49 9.75 27.04 -0.50
C SER A 49 10.31 25.77 0.14
N PHE A 50 9.57 24.65 0.05
CA PHE A 50 10.03 23.36 0.55
C PHE A 50 11.29 22.88 -0.17
N SER A 51 11.39 23.10 -1.49
CA SER A 51 12.53 22.65 -2.29
C SER A 51 13.82 23.47 -2.11
N THR A 52 13.83 24.47 -1.21
CA THR A 52 15.05 25.21 -0.84
C THR A 52 15.89 24.52 0.23
N VAL A 53 15.37 23.45 0.83
CA VAL A 53 16.06 22.68 1.89
C VAL A 53 16.82 21.51 1.30
N ASP A 54 18.02 21.24 1.79
CA ASP A 54 18.76 20.02 1.43
C ASP A 54 18.13 18.81 2.13
N LEU A 55 17.70 17.82 1.35
CA LEU A 55 17.01 16.63 1.82
C LEU A 55 17.70 15.37 1.29
N ASP A 56 17.73 14.33 2.12
CA ASP A 56 18.27 13.01 1.77
C ASP A 56 17.15 12.02 1.39
N TYR A 57 15.96 12.21 1.98
CA TYR A 57 14.82 11.32 1.83
C TYR A 57 13.53 12.13 1.83
N ILE A 58 12.68 11.95 0.82
CA ILE A 58 11.40 12.65 0.70
C ILE A 58 10.25 11.64 0.68
N ILE A 59 9.24 11.89 1.52
CA ILE A 59 8.01 11.11 1.59
C ILE A 59 6.87 11.94 1.01
N ILE A 60 6.24 11.45 -0.05
CA ILE A 60 5.06 12.08 -0.67
C ILE A 60 3.82 11.37 -0.15
N SER A 61 3.07 12.04 0.73
CA SER A 61 1.89 11.53 1.43
C SER A 61 0.71 12.52 1.44
N ASN A 62 0.69 13.42 0.45
CA ASN A 62 -0.43 14.32 0.19
C ASN A 62 -1.60 13.55 -0.48
N ALA A 63 -2.59 14.23 -1.06
CA ALA A 63 -3.66 13.56 -1.77
C ALA A 63 -3.12 12.85 -3.02
N THR A 64 -3.61 11.63 -3.30
CA THR A 64 -3.15 10.80 -4.43
C THR A 64 -3.18 11.54 -5.77
N SER A 65 -4.18 12.40 -5.98
CA SER A 65 -4.29 13.25 -7.16
C SER A 65 -3.14 14.25 -7.34
N LEU A 66 -2.34 14.48 -6.30
CA LEU A 66 -1.19 15.40 -6.29
C LEU A 66 0.17 14.68 -6.29
N HIS A 67 0.20 13.35 -6.18
CA HIS A 67 1.45 12.59 -6.11
C HIS A 67 2.35 12.83 -7.32
N TYR A 68 1.77 12.75 -8.52
CA TYR A 68 2.52 12.92 -9.78
C TYR A 68 3.17 14.29 -9.88
N GLU A 69 2.37 15.36 -9.70
CA GLU A 69 2.88 16.73 -9.83
C GLU A 69 3.91 17.04 -8.75
N SER A 70 3.69 16.57 -7.52
CA SER A 70 4.65 16.73 -6.42
C SER A 70 5.96 16.00 -6.70
N LEU A 71 5.86 14.73 -7.17
CA LEU A 71 7.04 13.94 -7.50
C LEU A 71 7.83 14.58 -8.65
N LYS A 72 7.16 14.93 -9.75
CA LYS A 72 7.78 15.56 -10.92
C LYS A 72 8.50 16.86 -10.56
N PHE A 73 7.83 17.74 -9.79
CA PHE A 73 8.42 19.00 -9.36
C PHE A 73 9.68 18.81 -8.52
N LEU A 74 9.65 17.86 -7.57
CA LEU A 74 10.77 17.61 -6.66
C LEU A 74 11.89 16.83 -7.34
N ASP A 75 11.58 15.91 -8.25
CA ASP A 75 12.57 15.15 -9.00
C ASP A 75 13.49 16.02 -9.87
N GLU A 76 12.96 17.10 -10.44
CA GLU A 76 13.75 18.08 -11.19
C GLU A 76 14.78 18.82 -10.32
N ARG A 77 14.53 18.93 -9.01
CA ARG A 77 15.32 19.74 -8.06
C ARG A 77 16.31 18.94 -7.23
N TYR A 78 15.93 17.70 -6.91
CA TYR A 78 16.77 16.83 -6.10
C TYR A 78 17.45 15.76 -6.95
N LYS A 79 18.68 15.41 -6.60
CA LYS A 79 19.45 14.37 -7.28
C LYS A 79 20.11 13.44 -6.28
N LYS A 80 20.11 12.14 -6.60
CA LYS A 80 20.71 11.09 -5.78
C LYS A 80 20.09 10.94 -4.40
N ILE A 81 18.80 11.27 -4.26
CA ILE A 81 18.06 11.08 -3.03
C ILE A 81 17.04 9.93 -3.17
N LYS A 82 16.38 9.61 -2.10
CA LYS A 82 15.33 8.59 -2.04
C LYS A 82 13.95 9.24 -1.94
N PHE A 83 13.01 8.74 -2.74
CA PHE A 83 11.59 9.11 -2.67
C PHE A 83 10.78 7.90 -2.22
N LEU A 84 9.91 8.08 -1.24
CA LEU A 84 8.82 7.18 -0.92
C LEU A 84 7.51 7.88 -1.27
N ILE A 85 6.76 7.34 -2.20
CA ILE A 85 5.43 7.84 -2.58
C ILE A 85 4.38 6.94 -1.91
N GLU A 86 3.40 7.52 -1.24
CA GLU A 86 2.30 6.73 -0.69
C GLU A 86 1.45 6.08 -1.78
N LYS A 87 0.84 4.96 -1.41
CA LYS A 87 -0.03 4.20 -2.32
C LYS A 87 -1.45 4.83 -2.42
N PRO A 88 -2.15 4.65 -3.54
CA PRO A 88 -1.62 4.18 -4.82
C PRO A 88 -0.66 5.20 -5.41
N LEU A 89 0.28 4.74 -6.26
CA LEU A 89 1.36 5.57 -6.80
C LEU A 89 0.86 6.90 -7.37
N PHE A 90 -0.12 6.86 -8.28
CA PHE A 90 -0.76 8.01 -8.90
C PHE A 90 -2.28 7.83 -8.96
N HIS A 91 -2.98 8.90 -9.28
CA HIS A 91 -4.44 8.84 -9.48
C HIS A 91 -4.83 8.05 -10.74
N ASN A 92 -4.05 8.20 -11.82
CA ASN A 92 -4.23 7.48 -13.09
C ASN A 92 -2.87 6.99 -13.58
N VAL A 93 -2.86 6.01 -14.49
CA VAL A 93 -1.65 5.59 -15.18
C VAL A 93 -1.10 6.74 -16.01
N GLN A 94 0.13 7.12 -15.75
CA GLN A 94 0.86 8.12 -16.51
C GLN A 94 2.36 7.83 -16.44
N SER A 95 3.07 8.10 -17.54
CA SER A 95 4.51 7.87 -17.60
C SER A 95 5.26 8.83 -16.66
N PHE A 96 6.23 8.28 -15.97
CA PHE A 96 7.17 9.04 -15.19
C PHE A 96 8.57 8.50 -15.44
N ASP A 97 9.41 9.33 -16.10
CA ASP A 97 10.81 9.04 -16.36
C ASP A 97 11.63 9.76 -15.29
N GLY A 98 11.88 9.06 -14.19
CA GLY A 98 12.65 9.57 -13.06
C GLY A 98 14.08 9.90 -13.49
N GLN A 99 14.65 10.91 -12.85
CA GLN A 99 16.03 11.35 -13.09
C GLN A 99 17.04 10.40 -12.43
N SER A 100 17.95 10.90 -11.62
CA SER A 100 19.01 10.14 -10.95
C SER A 100 18.68 9.77 -9.49
N ASN A 101 17.39 9.68 -9.14
CA ASN A 101 16.91 9.39 -7.79
C ASN A 101 16.45 7.93 -7.65
N LEU A 102 16.20 7.48 -6.42
CA LEU A 102 15.58 6.19 -6.13
C LEU A 102 14.12 6.40 -5.72
N TYR A 103 13.21 5.63 -6.32
CA TYR A 103 11.77 5.78 -6.13
C TYR A 103 11.15 4.50 -5.60
N PHE A 104 10.41 4.62 -4.52
CA PHE A 104 9.72 3.54 -3.83
C PHE A 104 8.28 3.91 -3.57
N VAL A 105 7.43 2.89 -3.39
CA VAL A 105 6.00 3.11 -3.12
C VAL A 105 5.58 2.41 -1.84
N GLY A 106 4.69 3.05 -1.07
CA GLY A 106 4.33 2.73 0.30
C GLY A 106 3.49 1.46 0.49
N TYR A 107 3.80 0.37 -0.22
CA TYR A 107 3.18 -0.93 -0.01
C TYR A 107 3.80 -1.66 1.20
N ASN A 108 3.58 -1.08 2.38
CA ASN A 108 4.19 -1.52 3.63
C ASN A 108 3.80 -2.93 4.08
N LEU A 109 2.69 -3.51 3.59
CA LEU A 109 2.30 -4.87 3.96
C LEU A 109 3.32 -5.93 3.53
N ARG A 110 4.14 -5.67 2.52
CA ARG A 110 5.29 -6.51 2.15
C ARG A 110 6.27 -6.74 3.30
N PHE A 111 6.24 -5.86 4.32
CA PHE A 111 7.07 -5.90 5.53
C PHE A 111 6.34 -6.40 6.77
N ASN A 112 5.16 -6.98 6.62
CA ASN A 112 4.49 -7.63 7.74
C ASN A 112 5.28 -8.89 8.15
N GLN A 113 5.57 -9.06 9.44
CA GLN A 113 6.43 -10.14 9.94
C GLN A 113 5.99 -11.54 9.49
N ILE A 114 4.68 -11.78 9.42
CA ILE A 114 4.14 -13.08 9.03
C ILE A 114 4.30 -13.35 7.51
N ILE A 115 4.52 -12.31 6.69
CA ILE A 115 4.74 -12.46 5.24
C ILE A 115 6.04 -13.22 4.95
N ASP A 116 7.11 -12.95 5.68
CA ASP A 116 8.39 -13.65 5.48
C ASP A 116 8.26 -15.16 5.75
N GLU A 117 7.49 -15.53 6.77
CA GLU A 117 7.21 -16.93 7.07
C GLU A 117 6.33 -17.57 6.01
N PHE A 118 5.32 -16.85 5.57
CA PHE A 118 4.43 -17.31 4.49
C PHE A 118 5.20 -17.52 3.19
N ILE A 119 6.10 -16.61 2.80
CA ILE A 119 6.95 -16.76 1.61
C ILE A 119 7.82 -18.03 1.70
N LYS A 120 8.45 -18.27 2.85
CA LYS A 120 9.25 -19.47 3.08
C LYS A 120 8.41 -20.74 2.94
N LEU A 121 7.18 -20.69 3.44
CA LEU A 121 6.26 -21.83 3.41
C LEU A 121 5.79 -22.17 2.00
N ILE A 122 5.42 -21.18 1.16
CA ILE A 122 4.91 -21.42 -0.19
C ILE A 122 6.00 -21.67 -1.25
N ARG A 123 7.26 -21.34 -0.91
CA ARG A 123 8.38 -21.45 -1.84
C ARG A 123 8.54 -22.85 -2.38
N GLY A 124 8.47 -23.00 -3.72
CA GLY A 124 8.63 -24.28 -4.41
C GLY A 124 7.41 -25.21 -4.32
N LYS A 125 6.30 -24.79 -3.69
CA LYS A 125 5.07 -25.57 -3.69
C LYS A 125 4.28 -25.37 -4.98
N SER A 126 3.61 -26.44 -5.41
CA SER A 126 2.66 -26.38 -6.53
C SER A 126 1.34 -25.79 -6.04
N ILE A 127 1.07 -24.55 -6.44
CA ILE A 127 -0.15 -23.84 -6.07
C ILE A 127 -1.31 -24.30 -6.96
N ILE A 128 -2.43 -24.65 -6.33
CA ILE A 128 -3.67 -25.07 -7.01
C ILE A 128 -4.64 -23.91 -7.15
N SER A 129 -4.82 -23.12 -6.07
CA SER A 129 -5.69 -21.96 -6.11
C SER A 129 -5.36 -20.96 -5.00
N ILE A 130 -5.79 -19.70 -5.18
CA ILE A 130 -5.65 -18.62 -4.19
C ILE A 130 -6.97 -17.90 -4.04
N ALA A 131 -7.35 -17.60 -2.77
CA ALA A 131 -8.44 -16.69 -2.46
C ALA A 131 -7.97 -15.62 -1.46
N MET A 132 -8.17 -14.34 -1.82
CA MET A 132 -7.84 -13.22 -0.95
C MET A 132 -9.12 -12.49 -0.55
N LYS A 133 -9.24 -12.16 0.74
CA LYS A 133 -10.40 -11.47 1.29
C LYS A 133 -9.95 -10.35 2.20
N THR A 134 -10.39 -9.13 1.90
CA THR A 134 -10.18 -7.98 2.78
C THR A 134 -11.49 -7.25 3.01
N TYR A 135 -11.97 -7.36 4.24
CA TYR A 135 -13.24 -6.82 4.70
C TYR A 135 -13.00 -5.81 5.79
N SER A 136 -13.68 -4.70 5.73
CA SER A 136 -13.58 -3.65 6.74
C SER A 136 -14.85 -2.80 6.79
N TYR A 137 -15.03 -2.03 7.88
CA TYR A 137 -16.14 -1.13 8.02
C TYR A 137 -15.68 0.32 7.91
N LEU A 138 -15.83 0.92 6.74
CA LEU A 138 -15.34 2.26 6.42
C LEU A 138 -15.68 3.32 7.49
N PRO A 139 -16.92 3.36 8.07
CA PRO A 139 -17.23 4.33 9.12
C PRO A 139 -16.37 4.23 10.39
N GLN A 140 -15.68 3.11 10.61
CA GLN A 140 -14.82 2.88 11.79
C GLN A 140 -13.33 3.07 11.51
N TRP A 141 -12.92 3.35 10.27
CA TRP A 141 -11.50 3.50 9.92
C TRP A 141 -10.82 4.65 10.65
N ARG A 142 -11.55 5.74 10.88
CA ARG A 142 -11.01 6.93 11.52
C ARG A 142 -11.95 7.42 12.62
N LYS A 143 -11.50 7.36 13.86
CA LYS A 143 -12.22 7.94 14.98
C LYS A 143 -12.36 9.45 14.76
N ASN A 144 -13.52 10.02 15.03
CA ASN A 144 -13.81 11.45 14.96
C ASN A 144 -13.78 12.10 13.56
N ILE A 145 -13.72 11.32 12.48
CA ILE A 145 -13.86 11.84 11.12
C ILE A 145 -15.11 11.24 10.49
N ASN A 146 -15.96 12.10 9.95
CA ASN A 146 -17.10 11.64 9.17
C ASN A 146 -16.58 10.97 7.88
N TYR A 147 -16.84 9.67 7.71
CA TYR A 147 -16.38 8.90 6.56
C TYR A 147 -16.90 9.45 5.22
N GLN A 148 -18.09 10.06 5.21
CA GLN A 148 -18.70 10.68 4.02
C GLN A 148 -17.85 11.82 3.42
N SER A 149 -17.07 12.51 4.25
CA SER A 149 -16.15 13.58 3.82
C SER A 149 -14.74 13.08 3.46
N SER A 150 -14.47 11.79 3.66
CA SER A 150 -13.17 11.19 3.38
C SER A 150 -12.88 11.07 1.88
N SER A 151 -11.61 10.90 1.52
CA SER A 151 -11.21 10.55 0.15
C SER A 151 -11.86 9.25 -0.31
N SER A 152 -11.96 8.26 0.57
CA SER A 152 -12.56 6.95 0.30
C SER A 152 -14.01 7.04 -0.22
N ALA A 153 -14.77 8.04 0.22
CA ALA A 153 -16.15 8.25 -0.15
C ALA A 153 -16.32 9.02 -1.48
N SER A 154 -15.27 9.60 -2.06
CA SER A 154 -15.37 10.51 -3.21
C SER A 154 -14.56 10.02 -4.41
N LYS A 155 -15.23 9.84 -5.56
CA LYS A 155 -14.58 9.48 -6.83
C LYS A 155 -13.57 10.54 -7.29
N SER A 156 -13.90 11.80 -7.15
CA SER A 156 -13.03 12.91 -7.56
C SER A 156 -11.73 13.01 -6.75
N LYS A 157 -11.70 12.40 -5.55
CA LYS A 157 -10.50 12.31 -4.70
C LYS A 157 -9.75 10.99 -4.87
N GLY A 158 -10.16 10.13 -5.82
CA GLY A 158 -9.52 8.84 -6.06
C GLY A 158 -9.87 7.76 -5.05
N GLY A 159 -11.04 7.87 -4.39
CA GLY A 159 -11.53 6.86 -3.46
C GLY A 159 -12.14 5.65 -4.17
N GLY A 160 -12.55 4.66 -3.39
CA GLY A 160 -13.14 3.40 -3.80
C GLY A 160 -12.42 2.21 -3.17
N VAL A 161 -13.16 1.11 -2.99
CA VAL A 161 -12.64 -0.06 -2.25
C VAL A 161 -11.40 -0.64 -2.92
N LEU A 162 -11.35 -0.70 -4.25
CA LEU A 162 -10.20 -1.20 -5.00
C LEU A 162 -8.95 -0.33 -4.79
N ARG A 163 -9.10 1.00 -4.90
CA ARG A 163 -7.97 1.93 -4.80
C ARG A 163 -7.44 2.05 -3.37
N ASP A 164 -8.31 2.09 -2.40
CA ASP A 164 -7.93 2.15 -1.00
C ASP A 164 -7.30 0.84 -0.51
N LEU A 165 -7.82 -0.30 -0.97
CA LEU A 165 -7.34 -1.63 -0.65
C LEU A 165 -6.45 -2.22 -1.77
N SER A 166 -5.70 -1.37 -2.48
CA SER A 166 -4.77 -1.78 -3.55
C SER A 166 -3.59 -2.64 -3.07
N HIS A 167 -3.41 -2.74 -1.75
CA HIS A 167 -2.45 -3.67 -1.17
C HIS A 167 -2.67 -5.12 -1.60
N GLU A 168 -3.91 -5.53 -1.85
CA GLU A 168 -4.24 -6.90 -2.25
C GLU A 168 -3.77 -7.18 -3.68
N VAL A 169 -3.87 -6.21 -4.58
CA VAL A 169 -3.31 -6.30 -5.94
C VAL A 169 -1.78 -6.35 -5.87
N ASP A 170 -1.17 -5.51 -5.04
CA ASP A 170 0.27 -5.54 -4.80
C ASP A 170 0.75 -6.89 -4.22
N LEU A 171 0.05 -7.41 -3.21
CA LEU A 171 0.42 -8.69 -2.57
C LEU A 171 0.31 -9.88 -3.52
N VAL A 172 -0.68 -9.90 -4.43
CA VAL A 172 -0.72 -10.96 -5.46
C VAL A 172 0.53 -10.90 -6.32
N ASN A 173 0.90 -9.72 -6.81
CA ASN A 173 2.12 -9.55 -7.61
C ASN A 173 3.38 -9.96 -6.83
N PHE A 174 3.49 -9.50 -5.60
CA PHE A 174 4.67 -9.72 -4.77
C PHE A 174 4.86 -11.18 -4.36
N LEU A 175 3.76 -11.87 -4.01
CA LEU A 175 3.81 -13.23 -3.49
C LEU A 175 3.78 -14.30 -4.58
N PHE A 176 3.11 -14.04 -5.70
CA PHE A 176 2.79 -15.06 -6.69
C PHE A 176 3.16 -14.68 -8.13
N GLY A 177 3.71 -13.48 -8.34
CA GLY A 177 3.99 -12.93 -9.67
C GLY A 177 2.78 -12.24 -10.29
N ALA A 178 3.01 -11.54 -11.40
CA ALA A 178 1.98 -10.72 -12.04
C ALA A 178 0.83 -11.59 -12.60
N PRO A 179 -0.40 -11.47 -12.09
CA PRO A 179 -1.53 -12.28 -12.53
C PRO A 179 -2.19 -11.68 -13.77
N LYS A 180 -2.96 -12.52 -14.48
CA LYS A 180 -3.89 -12.08 -15.51
C LYS A 180 -5.30 -11.99 -14.92
N PHE A 181 -5.86 -10.78 -14.83
CA PHE A 181 -7.27 -10.57 -14.47
C PHE A 181 -8.17 -10.93 -15.66
N LEU A 182 -9.25 -11.68 -15.39
CA LEU A 182 -10.18 -12.18 -16.41
C LEU A 182 -11.61 -11.69 -16.20
N TYR A 183 -11.98 -11.38 -14.96
CA TYR A 183 -13.31 -10.91 -14.59
C TYR A 183 -13.20 -9.97 -13.39
N ALA A 184 -14.06 -8.95 -13.36
CA ALA A 184 -14.25 -8.10 -12.20
C ALA A 184 -15.71 -7.64 -12.08
N ASP A 185 -16.15 -7.47 -10.82
CA ASP A 185 -17.41 -6.83 -10.43
C ASP A 185 -17.10 -5.83 -9.33
N SER A 186 -16.99 -4.54 -9.68
CA SER A 186 -16.74 -3.43 -8.76
C SER A 186 -17.90 -2.48 -8.78
N ARG A 187 -18.60 -2.34 -7.65
CA ARG A 187 -19.79 -1.50 -7.57
C ARG A 187 -20.13 -1.11 -6.16
N LYS A 188 -21.04 -0.16 -6.02
CA LYS A 188 -21.67 0.17 -4.76
C LYS A 188 -22.89 -0.71 -4.55
N ILE A 189 -22.88 -1.54 -3.49
CA ILE A 189 -23.98 -2.45 -3.15
C ILE A 189 -24.56 -2.23 -1.76
N SER A 190 -23.84 -1.55 -0.85
CA SER A 190 -24.28 -1.34 0.52
C SER A 190 -25.05 -0.03 0.73
N HIS A 191 -25.49 0.20 1.97
CA HIS A 191 -26.18 1.42 2.41
C HIS A 191 -25.21 2.53 2.86
N LEU A 192 -23.90 2.39 2.63
CA LEU A 192 -22.95 3.45 2.94
C LEU A 192 -23.24 4.68 2.07
N ASP A 193 -23.22 5.86 2.68
CA ASP A 193 -23.43 7.12 1.96
C ASP A 193 -22.10 7.61 1.36
N ILE A 194 -21.76 7.02 0.20
CA ILE A 194 -20.53 7.28 -0.57
C ILE A 194 -20.84 7.27 -2.07
N GLU A 195 -20.00 7.92 -2.86
CA GLU A 195 -20.11 7.95 -4.34
C GLU A 195 -19.33 6.80 -5.00
N THR A 196 -18.43 6.17 -4.25
CA THR A 196 -17.48 5.18 -4.75
C THR A 196 -18.05 3.76 -4.66
N ASP A 197 -17.35 2.80 -5.30
CA ASP A 197 -17.55 1.38 -5.07
C ASP A 197 -17.25 1.02 -3.60
N ASP A 198 -18.03 0.11 -3.06
CA ASP A 198 -17.85 -0.44 -1.72
C ASP A 198 -17.69 -1.97 -1.71
N TYR A 199 -17.73 -2.57 -2.89
CA TYR A 199 -17.53 -3.99 -3.14
C TYR A 199 -16.69 -4.21 -4.38
N LEU A 200 -15.78 -5.17 -4.32
CA LEU A 200 -15.04 -5.72 -5.46
C LEU A 200 -14.96 -7.24 -5.36
N LEU A 201 -15.25 -7.91 -6.47
CA LEU A 201 -14.80 -9.26 -6.76
C LEU A 201 -13.98 -9.23 -8.05
N ALA A 202 -12.71 -9.61 -7.99
CA ALA A 202 -11.87 -9.77 -9.17
C ALA A 202 -11.30 -11.19 -9.22
N CYS A 203 -11.28 -11.81 -10.40
CA CYS A 203 -10.82 -13.17 -10.62
C CYS A 203 -9.85 -13.25 -11.80
N GLY A 204 -8.95 -14.23 -11.75
CA GLY A 204 -7.99 -14.42 -12.83
C GLY A 204 -7.16 -15.70 -12.68
N GLN A 205 -6.02 -15.69 -13.35
CA GLN A 205 -5.06 -16.78 -13.32
C GLN A 205 -3.64 -16.26 -13.09
N LEU A 206 -2.85 -17.01 -12.35
CA LEU A 206 -1.40 -16.85 -12.23
C LEU A 206 -0.70 -17.44 -13.47
N ASP A 207 0.58 -17.09 -13.66
CA ASP A 207 1.39 -17.67 -14.77
C ASP A 207 1.48 -19.19 -14.73
N CYS A 208 1.42 -19.81 -13.54
CA CYS A 208 1.37 -21.25 -13.38
C CYS A 208 0.01 -21.88 -13.76
N GLY A 209 -0.98 -21.07 -14.15
CA GLY A 209 -2.35 -21.49 -14.48
C GLY A 209 -3.30 -21.62 -13.28
N ALA A 210 -2.82 -21.45 -12.06
CA ALA A 210 -3.67 -21.50 -10.86
C ALA A 210 -4.70 -20.36 -10.86
N PRO A 211 -5.99 -20.61 -10.64
CA PRO A 211 -6.99 -19.58 -10.49
C PRO A 211 -6.79 -18.82 -9.17
N PHE A 212 -7.14 -17.54 -9.20
CA PHE A 212 -7.20 -16.71 -7.99
C PHE A 212 -8.44 -15.83 -7.98
N ASN A 213 -8.83 -15.38 -6.79
CA ASN A 213 -9.80 -14.31 -6.61
C ASN A 213 -9.37 -13.34 -5.50
N ILE A 214 -9.83 -12.09 -5.64
CA ILE A 214 -9.72 -11.02 -4.65
C ILE A 214 -11.13 -10.54 -4.36
N GLU A 215 -11.53 -10.54 -3.10
CA GLU A 215 -12.81 -9.97 -2.66
C GLU A 215 -12.57 -8.89 -1.60
N LEU A 216 -13.05 -7.67 -1.87
CA LEU A 216 -12.87 -6.50 -1.01
C LEU A 216 -14.22 -5.89 -0.67
N ASN A 217 -14.38 -5.39 0.56
CA ASN A 217 -15.54 -4.58 0.88
C ASN A 217 -15.32 -3.56 2.01
N TYR A 218 -16.19 -2.53 2.03
CA TYR A 218 -16.20 -1.45 3.02
C TYR A 218 -17.30 -1.58 4.08
N PHE A 219 -18.17 -2.55 3.97
CA PHE A 219 -19.39 -2.65 4.77
C PHE A 219 -19.39 -3.78 5.81
N SER A 220 -18.39 -4.63 5.80
CA SER A 220 -18.27 -5.72 6.77
C SER A 220 -17.87 -5.18 8.14
N ARG A 221 -18.57 -5.64 9.17
CA ARG A 221 -18.22 -5.36 10.57
C ARG A 221 -17.14 -6.30 11.11
N PHE A 222 -16.86 -7.38 10.40
CA PHE A 222 -15.67 -8.18 10.63
C PHE A 222 -14.49 -7.48 9.93
N ASN A 223 -13.46 -7.19 10.70
CA ASN A 223 -12.19 -6.73 10.13
C ASN A 223 -11.36 -7.98 9.81
N SER A 224 -11.17 -8.26 8.52
CA SER A 224 -10.38 -9.40 8.06
C SER A 224 -9.46 -9.01 6.90
N ARG A 225 -8.28 -9.61 6.86
CA ARG A 225 -7.36 -9.54 5.72
C ARG A 225 -6.67 -10.89 5.62
N GLU A 226 -7.22 -11.76 4.78
CA GLU A 226 -6.88 -13.17 4.72
C GLU A 226 -6.48 -13.60 3.33
N ILE A 227 -5.47 -14.48 3.25
CA ILE A 227 -5.04 -15.15 2.02
C ILE A 227 -5.14 -16.65 2.27
N PHE A 228 -5.91 -17.34 1.44
CA PHE A 228 -6.01 -18.79 1.41
C PHE A 228 -5.25 -19.31 0.21
N VAL A 229 -4.37 -20.29 0.42
CA VAL A 229 -3.62 -20.94 -0.64
C VAL A 229 -3.84 -22.44 -0.53
N GLU A 230 -4.32 -23.04 -1.61
CA GLU A 230 -4.38 -24.48 -1.76
C GLU A 230 -3.16 -24.97 -2.55
N THR A 231 -2.48 -25.94 -2.00
CA THR A 231 -1.37 -26.63 -2.66
C THR A 231 -1.69 -28.12 -2.81
N SER A 232 -0.86 -28.86 -3.53
CA SER A 232 -1.04 -30.31 -3.67
C SER A 232 -0.92 -31.10 -2.35
N GLN A 233 -0.42 -30.47 -1.28
CA GLN A 233 -0.11 -31.15 -0.02
C GLN A 233 -0.80 -30.49 1.19
N GLU A 234 -1.09 -29.18 1.12
CA GLU A 234 -1.51 -28.40 2.28
C GLU A 234 -2.48 -27.30 1.88
N SER A 235 -3.41 -27.02 2.78
CA SER A 235 -4.21 -25.78 2.79
C SER A 235 -3.57 -24.79 3.75
N ILE A 236 -3.32 -23.57 3.29
CA ILE A 236 -2.62 -22.52 4.03
C ILE A 236 -3.55 -21.33 4.17
N LYS A 237 -3.73 -20.85 5.39
CA LYS A 237 -4.42 -19.58 5.67
C LYS A 237 -3.43 -18.61 6.32
N LEU A 238 -3.19 -17.49 5.66
CA LEU A 238 -2.51 -16.34 6.22
C LEU A 238 -3.56 -15.30 6.63
N ASP A 239 -3.55 -14.87 7.88
CA ASP A 239 -4.40 -13.81 8.42
C ASP A 239 -3.53 -12.61 8.82
N LEU A 240 -3.49 -11.60 7.94
CA LEU A 240 -2.70 -10.39 8.17
C LEU A 240 -3.33 -9.44 9.19
N ALA A 241 -4.65 -9.53 9.41
CA ALA A 241 -5.32 -8.70 10.41
C ALA A 241 -5.01 -9.16 11.83
N ASN A 242 -4.86 -10.47 12.03
CA ASN A 242 -4.57 -11.09 13.32
C ASN A 242 -3.12 -11.62 13.42
N CYS A 243 -2.29 -11.37 12.40
CA CYS A 243 -0.87 -11.76 12.34
C CYS A 243 -0.65 -13.25 12.64
N ASN A 244 -1.44 -14.13 11.99
CA ASN A 244 -1.31 -15.57 12.19
C ASN A 244 -1.30 -16.36 10.88
N LEU A 245 -0.73 -17.56 10.94
CA LEU A 245 -0.57 -18.48 9.84
C LEU A 245 -1.01 -19.88 10.28
N ILE A 246 -1.96 -20.45 9.53
CA ILE A 246 -2.49 -21.80 9.76
C ILE A 246 -2.14 -22.67 8.56
N VAL A 247 -1.56 -23.82 8.81
CA VAL A 247 -1.28 -24.82 7.77
C VAL A 247 -1.97 -26.13 8.15
N ILE A 248 -2.70 -26.69 7.21
CA ILE A 248 -3.41 -27.97 7.37
C ILE A 248 -2.95 -28.91 6.23
N GLY A 249 -2.23 -29.95 6.59
CA GLY A 249 -1.80 -31.06 5.75
C GLY A 249 -1.90 -32.35 6.54
N ASP A 250 -0.87 -33.22 6.48
CA ASP A 250 -0.78 -34.42 7.33
C ASP A 250 -0.78 -34.04 8.82
N LYS A 251 -0.27 -32.86 9.14
CA LYS A 251 -0.32 -32.25 10.47
C LYS A 251 -0.87 -30.84 10.38
N LYS A 252 -1.51 -30.37 11.46
CA LYS A 252 -1.89 -28.96 11.60
C LYS A 252 -0.78 -28.22 12.32
N SER A 253 -0.36 -27.08 11.76
CA SER A 253 0.53 -26.13 12.43
C SER A 253 -0.11 -24.75 12.50
N PHE A 254 0.30 -23.98 13.51
CA PHE A 254 -0.18 -22.64 13.77
C PHE A 254 0.99 -21.77 14.21
N VAL A 255 1.12 -20.59 13.62
CA VAL A 255 2.10 -19.57 13.99
C VAL A 255 1.34 -18.28 14.21
N GLU A 256 1.69 -17.54 15.25
CA GLU A 256 1.10 -16.26 15.59
C GLU A 256 2.19 -15.31 16.09
N HIS A 257 2.07 -14.04 15.71
CA HIS A 257 2.93 -12.96 16.18
C HIS A 257 2.09 -11.87 16.84
N ASP A 258 2.73 -11.13 17.73
CA ASP A 258 2.13 -9.93 18.30
C ASP A 258 1.82 -8.90 17.23
N ILE A 259 0.65 -8.28 17.34
CA ILE A 259 0.22 -7.26 16.38
C ILE A 259 0.87 -5.93 16.75
N ASP A 260 1.85 -5.51 15.96
CA ASP A 260 2.35 -4.13 15.95
C ASP A 260 1.98 -3.44 14.64
N ILE A 261 0.99 -2.55 14.70
CA ILE A 261 0.47 -1.82 13.54
C ILE A 261 1.54 -0.96 12.84
N ASN A 262 2.60 -0.60 13.55
CA ASN A 262 3.67 0.26 13.04
C ASN A 262 4.89 -0.54 12.55
N SER A 263 5.01 -1.81 12.89
CA SER A 263 6.19 -2.63 12.60
C SER A 263 6.51 -2.69 11.10
N SER A 264 5.50 -2.87 10.24
CA SER A 264 5.67 -2.93 8.80
C SER A 264 6.15 -1.59 8.20
N TYR A 265 5.63 -0.45 8.66
CA TYR A 265 6.13 0.86 8.25
C TYR A 265 7.57 1.11 8.72
N LYS A 266 7.86 0.73 9.97
CA LYS A 266 9.21 0.83 10.55
C LYS A 266 10.20 0.01 9.73
N ALA A 267 9.89 -1.25 9.45
CA ALA A 267 10.73 -2.14 8.65
C ALA A 267 10.93 -1.62 7.22
N MET A 268 9.87 -1.09 6.58
CA MET A 268 9.96 -0.47 5.25
C MET A 268 10.93 0.71 5.25
N HIS A 269 10.82 1.64 6.21
CA HIS A 269 11.75 2.77 6.30
C HIS A 269 13.18 2.31 6.56
N GLN A 270 13.39 1.35 7.47
CA GLN A 270 14.72 0.79 7.76
C GLN A 270 15.34 0.15 6.51
N ALA A 271 14.56 -0.61 5.74
CA ALA A 271 15.00 -1.21 4.48
C ALA A 271 15.43 -0.15 3.45
N ILE A 272 14.60 0.89 3.26
CA ILE A 272 14.94 2.00 2.36
C ILE A 272 16.21 2.73 2.82
N MET A 273 16.32 3.03 4.12
CA MET A 273 17.48 3.77 4.66
C MET A 273 18.78 2.97 4.60
N SER A 274 18.72 1.66 4.76
CA SER A 274 19.88 0.75 4.73
C SER A 274 20.24 0.21 3.34
N ASP A 275 19.60 0.70 2.26
CA ASP A 275 19.79 0.22 0.89
C ASP A 275 19.44 -1.28 0.69
N ASN A 276 18.57 -1.84 1.53
CA ASN A 276 18.04 -3.20 1.39
C ASN A 276 16.67 -3.16 0.69
N PHE A 277 16.66 -3.26 -0.64
CA PHE A 277 15.46 -3.04 -1.45
C PHE A 277 14.70 -4.32 -1.82
N GLU A 278 15.09 -5.50 -1.30
CA GLU A 278 14.52 -6.80 -1.72
C GLU A 278 12.98 -6.84 -1.64
N ASN A 279 12.40 -6.30 -0.55
CA ASN A 279 10.95 -6.28 -0.33
C ASN A 279 10.32 -4.88 -0.58
N VAL A 280 11.12 -3.89 -0.95
CA VAL A 280 10.61 -2.54 -1.18
C VAL A 280 9.93 -2.46 -2.54
N CYS A 281 8.70 -1.98 -2.59
CA CYS A 281 8.00 -1.79 -3.84
C CYS A 281 8.67 -0.71 -4.69
N SER A 282 9.19 -1.09 -5.84
CA SER A 282 9.77 -0.17 -6.81
C SER A 282 8.69 0.62 -7.57
N LEU A 283 9.10 1.70 -8.22
CA LEU A 283 8.22 2.48 -9.10
C LEU A 283 7.58 1.62 -10.20
N GLN A 284 8.34 0.70 -10.77
CA GLN A 284 7.88 -0.18 -11.86
C GLN A 284 6.83 -1.17 -11.38
N GLU A 285 7.03 -1.80 -10.23
CA GLU A 285 6.04 -2.69 -9.61
C GLU A 285 4.74 -1.94 -9.26
N ALA A 286 4.86 -0.75 -8.68
CA ALA A 286 3.70 0.07 -8.36
C ALA A 286 2.96 0.58 -9.60
N MET A 287 3.67 0.83 -10.70
CA MET A 287 3.06 1.16 -11.99
C MET A 287 2.27 -0.04 -12.55
N LEU A 288 2.80 -1.26 -12.41
CA LEU A 288 2.08 -2.48 -12.77
C LEU A 288 0.79 -2.63 -11.95
N VAL A 289 0.87 -2.41 -10.63
CA VAL A 289 -0.34 -2.42 -9.76
C VAL A 289 -1.36 -1.40 -10.24
N LEU A 290 -0.94 -0.19 -10.59
CA LEU A 290 -1.85 0.86 -11.08
C LEU A 290 -2.49 0.48 -12.43
N GLN A 291 -1.74 -0.10 -13.36
CA GLN A 291 -2.27 -0.63 -14.63
C GLN A 291 -3.29 -1.74 -14.40
N GLN A 292 -3.04 -2.62 -13.43
CA GLN A 292 -3.97 -3.68 -13.05
C GLN A 292 -5.26 -3.13 -12.41
N ILE A 293 -5.16 -2.08 -11.60
CA ILE A 293 -6.33 -1.38 -11.06
C ILE A 293 -7.19 -0.85 -12.20
N GLU A 294 -6.62 -0.16 -13.20
CA GLU A 294 -7.37 0.33 -14.37
C GLU A 294 -7.95 -0.83 -15.20
N GLN A 295 -7.22 -1.94 -15.35
CA GLN A 295 -7.73 -3.15 -16.01
C GLN A 295 -8.96 -3.72 -15.28
N ILE A 296 -8.91 -3.82 -13.95
CA ILE A 296 -10.02 -4.30 -13.11
C ILE A 296 -11.24 -3.37 -13.25
N GLU A 297 -11.02 -2.05 -13.19
CA GLU A 297 -12.08 -1.05 -13.39
C GLU A 297 -12.73 -1.17 -14.79
N HIS A 298 -11.93 -1.42 -15.83
CA HIS A 298 -12.43 -1.63 -17.19
C HIS A 298 -13.23 -2.94 -17.31
N LEU A 299 -12.74 -4.05 -16.77
CA LEU A 299 -13.44 -5.34 -16.76
C LEU A 299 -14.79 -5.25 -16.03
N SER A 300 -14.88 -4.45 -14.97
CA SER A 300 -16.13 -4.25 -14.23
C SER A 300 -17.15 -3.37 -14.96
N SER A 301 -16.71 -2.58 -15.94
CA SER A 301 -17.57 -1.69 -16.73
C SER A 301 -18.08 -2.33 -18.01
N SER A 302 -17.58 -3.52 -18.34
CA SER A 302 -17.91 -4.31 -19.54
C SER A 302 -19.01 -5.30 -19.26
#